data_74aa66d6a6680e7220b0b9977417c852
#
_entry.id   74aa66d6a6680e7220b0b9977417c852
#
_cell.length_a   1.000
_cell.length_b   1.000
_cell.length_c   1.000
_cell.angle_alpha   90.00
_cell.angle_beta   90.00
_cell.angle_gamma   90.00
#
_symmetry.space_group_name_H-M   'P 1'
#
loop_
_entity.id
_entity.type
_entity.pdbx_description
1 polymer ?
#
loop_
_entity_poly.entity_id
_entity_poly.type
_entity_poly.pdbx_seq_one_letter_code
_entity_poly.pdbx_strand_id
1 'polypeptide(L)'
;MKALVLAGGSGTRLRPITHTQAKQLVPVANKPVLFYGLESIAEAGIREVGIVVGDTHAEIEAAVGDGSRFGLQATYLRQEAPLGLAHAVLIARDYLGDDDFVMYLGDNFIVGGIEGLAERFRARRPSAQIMLTRVSDPRQFGVAELDANGRVVGLEEKPREPKSDLALVGVYLFTPAIHDAVAELKPSWRGELEITDAIQWLIDSGHDVEPSVISGYWKDTGNVADMLEVNRLVLESSEPRIDGDVEDCEIIGRVVVEAGASVRRSRVVGPVVIGAGTVITGSYVGPFTSIGADCVVSGSEIEYSIVLSRASIQGVRRIEASLIGHDVEVTPAPETPRAHRLVLGDHSRVQISS
;
A
#
# COMPACT_ATOMS: atom_id res chain seq x y z
N MET A 1 15.52 11.91 14.72
CA MET A 1 14.81 10.69 14.20
C MET A 1 14.56 10.88 12.74
N LYS A 2 14.94 9.91 11.92
CA LYS A 2 14.73 9.84 10.47
C LYS A 2 13.68 8.80 10.10
N ALA A 3 13.34 8.73 8.83
CA ALA A 3 12.55 7.63 8.30
C ALA A 3 13.34 6.87 7.22
N LEU A 4 13.10 5.57 7.12
CA LEU A 4 13.57 4.70 6.04
C LEU A 4 12.35 4.00 5.42
N VAL A 5 11.95 4.43 4.23
CA VAL A 5 10.80 3.88 3.50
C VAL A 5 11.27 2.91 2.44
N LEU A 6 10.73 1.69 2.44
CA LEU A 6 11.13 0.66 1.50
C LEU A 6 10.16 0.58 0.32
N ALA A 7 10.61 1.00 -0.86
CA ALA A 7 9.84 1.07 -2.09
C ALA A 7 10.42 0.23 -3.25
N GLY A 8 11.32 -0.73 -2.95
CA GLY A 8 11.99 -1.56 -3.96
C GLY A 8 11.32 -2.87 -4.34
N GLY A 9 10.13 -3.16 -3.82
CA GLY A 9 9.45 -4.44 -4.07
C GLY A 9 8.90 -4.58 -5.50
N SER A 10 9.10 -5.75 -6.14
CA SER A 10 8.73 -6.05 -7.54
C SER A 10 7.24 -6.24 -7.79
N GLY A 11 6.40 -6.41 -6.75
CA GLY A 11 4.94 -6.48 -6.87
C GLY A 11 4.38 -7.63 -7.71
N THR A 12 5.04 -8.79 -7.77
CA THR A 12 4.67 -9.92 -8.64
C THR A 12 3.23 -10.41 -8.48
N ARG A 13 2.66 -10.30 -7.28
CA ARG A 13 1.26 -10.70 -6.97
C ARG A 13 0.19 -9.76 -7.55
N LEU A 14 0.57 -8.53 -7.94
CA LEU A 14 -0.31 -7.54 -8.57
C LEU A 14 -0.18 -7.51 -10.10
N ARG A 15 0.59 -8.42 -10.69
CA ARG A 15 0.63 -8.54 -12.15
C ARG A 15 -0.75 -8.87 -12.71
N PRO A 16 -1.12 -8.29 -13.88
CA PRO A 16 -0.27 -7.58 -14.84
C PRO A 16 -0.04 -6.08 -14.54
N ILE A 17 -0.73 -5.47 -13.58
CA ILE A 17 -0.63 -4.01 -13.28
C ILE A 17 0.83 -3.59 -13.03
N THR A 18 1.56 -4.37 -12.25
CA THR A 18 2.96 -4.07 -11.87
C THR A 18 4.01 -4.47 -12.92
N HIS A 19 3.61 -4.80 -14.14
CA HIS A 19 4.56 -4.87 -15.25
C HIS A 19 5.00 -3.50 -15.76
N THR A 20 4.15 -2.49 -15.57
CA THR A 20 4.34 -1.13 -16.11
C THR A 20 4.31 -0.05 -15.03
N GLN A 21 4.20 -0.43 -13.76
CA GLN A 21 4.07 0.51 -12.64
C GLN A 21 4.65 -0.08 -11.36
N ALA A 22 5.36 0.76 -10.58
CA ALA A 22 5.78 0.40 -9.24
C ALA A 22 4.57 0.05 -8.36
N LYS A 23 4.64 -1.07 -7.62
CA LYS A 23 3.57 -1.54 -6.73
C LYS A 23 3.09 -0.44 -5.77
N GLN A 24 4.04 0.30 -5.21
CA GLN A 24 3.80 1.35 -4.21
C GLN A 24 3.10 2.59 -4.80
N LEU A 25 3.07 2.72 -6.13
CA LEU A 25 2.39 3.80 -6.83
C LEU A 25 1.00 3.42 -7.32
N VAL A 26 0.58 2.16 -7.19
CA VAL A 26 -0.81 1.77 -7.48
C VAL A 26 -1.73 2.50 -6.51
N PRO A 27 -2.73 3.27 -7.01
CA PRO A 27 -3.53 4.11 -6.14
C PRO A 27 -4.66 3.35 -5.45
N VAL A 28 -5.02 3.82 -4.26
CA VAL A 28 -6.31 3.58 -3.59
C VAL A 28 -6.98 4.93 -3.37
N ALA A 29 -8.28 5.03 -3.64
CA ALA A 29 -9.01 6.29 -3.63
C ALA A 29 -8.28 7.42 -4.40
N ASN A 30 -7.73 7.09 -5.58
CA ASN A 30 -6.97 7.96 -6.49
C ASN A 30 -5.64 8.51 -5.93
N LYS A 31 -5.17 8.03 -4.79
CA LYS A 31 -3.87 8.43 -4.20
C LYS A 31 -2.94 7.22 -4.11
N PRO A 32 -1.67 7.28 -4.61
CA PRO A 32 -0.69 6.21 -4.48
C PRO A 32 -0.53 5.73 -3.04
N VAL A 33 -0.44 4.41 -2.83
CA VAL A 33 -0.34 3.82 -1.49
C VAL A 33 0.86 4.37 -0.72
N LEU A 34 2.00 4.55 -1.37
CA LEU A 34 3.21 5.13 -0.79
C LEU A 34 2.97 6.49 -0.13
N PHE A 35 2.07 7.30 -0.70
CA PHE A 35 1.83 8.67 -0.20
C PHE A 35 1.16 8.68 1.18
N TYR A 36 0.31 7.70 1.49
CA TYR A 36 -0.25 7.55 2.83
C TYR A 36 0.83 7.31 3.89
N GLY A 37 1.83 6.48 3.56
CA GLY A 37 2.98 6.26 4.45
C GLY A 37 3.83 7.52 4.64
N LEU A 38 4.10 8.27 3.56
CA LEU A 38 4.86 9.52 3.62
C LEU A 38 4.14 10.60 4.42
N GLU A 39 2.83 10.76 4.22
CA GLU A 39 1.98 11.68 5.00
C GLU A 39 2.00 11.30 6.48
N SER A 40 1.83 10.02 6.81
CA SER A 40 1.86 9.51 8.19
C SER A 40 3.22 9.74 8.88
N ILE A 41 4.32 9.63 8.15
CA ILE A 41 5.67 9.94 8.63
C ILE A 41 5.79 11.45 8.93
N ALA A 42 5.29 12.29 8.03
CA ALA A 42 5.30 13.74 8.23
C ALA A 42 4.44 14.19 9.42
N GLU A 43 3.25 13.60 9.58
CA GLU A 43 2.33 13.81 10.72
C GLU A 43 2.97 13.40 12.04
N ALA A 44 3.77 12.32 12.06
CA ALA A 44 4.54 11.91 13.22
C ALA A 44 5.73 12.85 13.55
N GLY A 45 5.86 14.00 12.86
CA GLY A 45 6.88 15.00 13.11
C GLY A 45 8.28 14.65 12.58
N ILE A 46 8.39 13.64 11.71
CA ILE A 46 9.64 13.27 11.05
C ILE A 46 9.77 14.08 9.76
N ARG A 47 10.97 14.57 9.43
CA ARG A 47 11.19 15.45 8.28
C ARG A 47 12.17 14.91 7.25
N GLU A 48 13.09 14.07 7.66
CA GLU A 48 14.07 13.45 6.77
C GLU A 48 13.66 12.01 6.45
N VAL A 49 13.55 11.67 5.16
CA VAL A 49 13.17 10.33 4.69
C VAL A 49 14.16 9.78 3.69
N GLY A 50 14.77 8.63 4.00
CA GLY A 50 15.50 7.81 3.04
C GLY A 50 14.52 6.86 2.36
N ILE A 51 14.45 6.88 1.04
CA ILE A 51 13.58 6.00 0.26
C ILE A 51 14.45 4.96 -0.43
N VAL A 52 14.34 3.71 0.03
CA VAL A 52 15.04 2.58 -0.58
C VAL A 52 14.28 2.15 -1.84
N VAL A 53 14.97 2.22 -2.97
CA VAL A 53 14.40 1.96 -4.30
C VAL A 53 15.18 0.85 -5.02
N GLY A 54 14.50 0.10 -5.86
CA GLY A 54 15.07 -0.93 -6.74
C GLY A 54 14.95 -0.54 -8.21
N ASP A 55 14.51 -1.48 -9.05
CA ASP A 55 14.37 -1.30 -10.50
C ASP A 55 13.40 -0.18 -10.90
N THR A 56 12.40 0.09 -10.05
CA THR A 56 11.39 1.13 -10.26
C THR A 56 11.78 2.51 -9.71
N HIS A 57 13.09 2.75 -9.46
CA HIS A 57 13.57 3.98 -8.83
C HIS A 57 13.11 5.25 -9.57
N ALA A 58 13.19 5.28 -10.91
CA ALA A 58 12.83 6.45 -11.69
C ALA A 58 11.34 6.82 -11.55
N GLU A 59 10.46 5.82 -11.44
CA GLU A 59 9.03 6.04 -11.23
C GLU A 59 8.76 6.60 -9.81
N ILE A 60 9.38 6.01 -8.79
CA ILE A 60 9.25 6.47 -7.41
C ILE A 60 9.79 7.88 -7.25
N GLU A 61 10.97 8.16 -7.81
CA GLU A 61 11.59 9.49 -7.77
C GLU A 61 10.74 10.54 -8.51
N ALA A 62 10.20 10.21 -9.69
CA ALA A 62 9.30 11.09 -10.42
C ALA A 62 8.00 11.37 -9.65
N ALA A 63 7.46 10.38 -8.92
CA ALA A 63 6.23 10.52 -8.16
C ALA A 63 6.40 11.30 -6.84
N VAL A 64 7.51 11.12 -6.12
CA VAL A 64 7.72 11.72 -4.80
C VAL A 64 8.50 13.05 -4.90
N GLY A 65 9.42 13.17 -5.86
CA GLY A 65 10.29 14.34 -6.03
C GLY A 65 11.27 14.48 -4.88
N ASP A 66 11.49 15.71 -4.43
CA ASP A 66 12.34 16.04 -3.28
C ASP A 66 11.64 15.82 -1.91
N GLY A 67 10.39 15.37 -1.91
CA GLY A 67 9.57 15.17 -0.70
C GLY A 67 8.85 16.42 -0.19
N SER A 68 9.13 17.60 -0.71
CA SER A 68 8.61 18.88 -0.22
C SER A 68 7.08 18.96 -0.21
N ARG A 69 6.41 18.33 -1.17
CA ARG A 69 4.94 18.24 -1.21
C ARG A 69 4.31 17.55 0.01
N PHE A 70 5.07 16.72 0.72
CA PHE A 70 4.67 16.06 1.97
C PHE A 70 5.22 16.76 3.21
N GLY A 71 5.98 17.86 3.04
CA GLY A 71 6.72 18.49 4.13
C GLY A 71 7.93 17.68 4.60
N LEU A 72 8.47 16.84 3.73
CA LEU A 72 9.62 15.96 3.94
C LEU A 72 10.80 16.41 3.08
N GLN A 73 11.99 15.91 3.43
CA GLN A 73 13.19 15.96 2.60
C GLN A 73 13.57 14.52 2.22
N ALA A 74 13.44 14.16 0.95
CA ALA A 74 13.68 12.83 0.45
C ALA A 74 15.13 12.63 -0.01
N THR A 75 15.72 11.49 0.39
CA THR A 75 17.01 10.98 -0.12
C THR A 75 16.79 9.59 -0.68
N TYR A 76 17.20 9.32 -1.91
CA TYR A 76 17.01 8.02 -2.54
C TYR A 76 18.22 7.11 -2.33
N LEU A 77 17.97 5.89 -1.87
CA LEU A 77 18.99 4.89 -1.57
C LEU A 77 18.75 3.67 -2.46
N ARG A 78 19.71 3.33 -3.33
CA ARG A 78 19.52 2.25 -4.28
C ARG A 78 19.87 0.90 -3.66
N GLN A 79 18.94 -0.04 -3.73
CA GLN A 79 19.15 -1.44 -3.43
C GLN A 79 19.28 -2.21 -4.76
N GLU A 80 20.48 -2.67 -5.09
CA GLU A 80 20.78 -3.27 -6.41
C GLU A 80 20.12 -4.64 -6.61
N ALA A 81 19.77 -5.34 -5.55
CA ALA A 81 19.11 -6.63 -5.61
C ALA A 81 18.16 -6.80 -4.39
N PRO A 82 17.09 -7.62 -4.49
CA PRO A 82 16.14 -7.85 -3.41
C PRO A 82 16.71 -8.78 -2.33
N LEU A 83 17.70 -8.30 -1.58
CA LEU A 83 18.44 -9.07 -0.57
C LEU A 83 17.82 -9.03 0.83
N GLY A 84 16.59 -8.56 0.95
CA GLY A 84 15.83 -8.55 2.20
C GLY A 84 15.73 -7.18 2.88
N LEU A 85 14.88 -7.13 3.92
CA LEU A 85 14.57 -5.89 4.63
C LEU A 85 15.75 -5.41 5.50
N ALA A 86 16.47 -6.32 6.15
CA ALA A 86 17.66 -5.96 6.94
C ALA A 86 18.80 -5.47 6.04
N HIS A 87 18.91 -5.97 4.80
CA HIS A 87 19.86 -5.42 3.82
C HIS A 87 19.54 -3.94 3.48
N ALA A 88 18.26 -3.57 3.44
CA ALA A 88 17.89 -2.16 3.24
C ALA A 88 18.39 -1.26 4.38
N VAL A 89 18.36 -1.74 5.63
CA VAL A 89 18.95 -1.04 6.78
C VAL A 89 20.48 -0.96 6.65
N LEU A 90 21.13 -2.03 6.19
CA LEU A 90 22.58 -2.08 6.00
C LEU A 90 23.07 -1.03 5.00
N ILE A 91 22.44 -0.94 3.81
CA ILE A 91 22.84 0.05 2.78
C ILE A 91 22.49 1.50 3.17
N ALA A 92 21.54 1.67 4.10
CA ALA A 92 21.13 2.98 4.61
C ALA A 92 22.02 3.46 5.77
N ARG A 93 23.04 2.71 6.20
CA ARG A 93 23.87 3.00 7.39
C ARG A 93 24.43 4.42 7.40
N ASP A 94 24.99 4.86 6.27
CA ASP A 94 25.59 6.20 6.16
C ASP A 94 24.54 7.32 6.22
N TYR A 95 23.35 7.08 5.65
CA TYR A 95 22.22 7.99 5.72
C TYR A 95 21.64 8.07 7.14
N LEU A 96 21.42 6.93 7.78
CA LEU A 96 20.81 6.85 9.11
C LEU A 96 21.75 7.40 10.19
N GLY A 97 23.06 7.11 10.10
CA GLY A 97 24.02 7.51 11.11
C GLY A 97 23.70 6.92 12.47
N ASP A 98 23.77 7.76 13.50
CA ASP A 98 23.42 7.39 14.88
C ASP A 98 22.04 7.92 15.30
N ASP A 99 21.17 8.22 14.31
CA ASP A 99 19.80 8.61 14.54
C ASP A 99 18.90 7.42 14.86
N ASP A 100 17.96 7.61 15.76
CA ASP A 100 16.78 6.74 15.84
C ASP A 100 15.96 6.89 14.54
N PHE A 101 15.32 5.82 14.08
CA PHE A 101 14.54 5.91 12.85
C PHE A 101 13.31 5.01 12.85
N VAL A 102 12.32 5.41 12.03
CA VAL A 102 11.20 4.56 11.64
C VAL A 102 11.52 3.88 10.31
N MET A 103 11.39 2.57 10.22
CA MET A 103 11.39 1.80 8.99
C MET A 103 9.94 1.51 8.60
N TYR A 104 9.55 1.89 7.38
CA TYR A 104 8.18 1.77 6.89
C TYR A 104 8.16 1.07 5.53
N LEU A 105 7.42 -0.02 5.40
CA LEU A 105 7.24 -0.68 4.11
C LEU A 105 6.25 0.12 3.26
N GLY A 106 6.70 0.63 2.11
CA GLY A 106 5.97 1.59 1.28
C GLY A 106 4.68 1.10 0.63
N ASP A 107 4.35 -0.18 0.81
CA ASP A 107 3.10 -0.82 0.39
C ASP A 107 2.13 -1.09 1.56
N ASN A 108 2.45 -0.63 2.75
CA ASN A 108 1.62 -0.79 3.93
C ASN A 108 0.67 0.38 4.12
N PHE A 109 -0.56 0.07 4.49
CA PHE A 109 -1.57 1.04 4.87
C PHE A 109 -2.02 0.79 6.32
N ILE A 110 -1.99 1.84 7.14
CA ILE A 110 -2.34 1.79 8.56
C ILE A 110 -3.38 2.87 8.83
N VAL A 111 -4.55 2.45 9.30
CA VAL A 111 -5.59 3.40 9.73
C VAL A 111 -5.15 4.07 11.03
N GLY A 112 -5.20 5.41 11.05
CA GLY A 112 -4.78 6.21 12.19
C GLY A 112 -3.29 6.54 12.26
N GLY A 113 -2.51 6.15 11.23
CA GLY A 113 -1.10 6.54 11.10
C GLY A 113 -0.17 5.96 12.16
N ILE A 114 1.00 6.59 12.31
CA ILE A 114 2.07 6.14 13.21
C ILE A 114 2.44 7.15 14.32
N GLU A 115 1.72 8.26 14.44
CA GLU A 115 2.04 9.33 15.39
C GLU A 115 2.13 8.80 16.82
N GLY A 116 1.10 8.14 17.32
CA GLY A 116 1.09 7.58 18.67
C GLY A 116 2.14 6.48 18.90
N LEU A 117 2.58 5.77 17.85
CA LEU A 117 3.67 4.82 17.91
C LEU A 117 5.01 5.56 18.10
N ALA A 118 5.24 6.60 17.29
CA ALA A 118 6.45 7.41 17.36
C ALA A 118 6.58 8.18 18.69
N GLU A 119 5.47 8.65 19.26
CA GLU A 119 5.44 9.28 20.58
C GLU A 119 5.86 8.31 21.70
N ARG A 120 5.28 7.09 21.70
CA ARG A 120 5.67 6.06 22.68
C ARG A 120 7.14 5.68 22.56
N PHE A 121 7.63 5.53 21.34
CA PHE A 121 9.04 5.25 21.09
C PHE A 121 9.96 6.35 21.64
N ARG A 122 9.65 7.62 21.36
CA ARG A 122 10.44 8.76 21.90
C ARG A 122 10.44 8.81 23.42
N ALA A 123 9.32 8.45 24.05
CA ALA A 123 9.17 8.47 25.51
C ALA A 123 9.97 7.35 26.22
N ARG A 124 10.05 6.16 25.61
CA ARG A 124 10.66 4.97 26.23
C ARG A 124 11.99 4.59 25.60
N ARG A 125 12.16 4.87 24.35
CA ARG A 125 13.36 4.62 23.53
C ARG A 125 13.89 3.18 23.68
N PRO A 126 13.05 2.14 23.46
CA PRO A 126 13.55 0.76 23.41
C PRO A 126 14.51 0.59 22.22
N SER A 127 15.34 -0.46 22.21
CA SER A 127 16.23 -0.75 21.09
C SER A 127 15.46 -1.02 19.79
N ALA A 128 14.29 -1.66 19.90
CA ALA A 128 13.31 -1.79 18.84
C ALA A 128 11.88 -1.68 19.37
N GLN A 129 10.99 -1.04 18.61
CA GLN A 129 9.54 -1.11 18.81
C GLN A 129 8.90 -1.68 17.56
N ILE A 130 8.15 -2.76 17.72
CA ILE A 130 7.52 -3.49 16.63
C ILE A 130 6.00 -3.38 16.74
N MET A 131 5.33 -3.22 15.59
CA MET A 131 3.87 -3.29 15.52
C MET A 131 3.44 -4.73 15.22
N LEU A 132 2.44 -5.20 15.94
CA LEU A 132 1.86 -6.53 15.79
C LEU A 132 0.36 -6.43 15.55
N THR A 133 -0.16 -7.35 14.72
CA THR A 133 -1.60 -7.52 14.52
C THR A 133 -1.96 -9.00 14.48
N ARG A 134 -3.21 -9.32 14.85
CA ARG A 134 -3.70 -10.70 14.72
C ARG A 134 -4.17 -10.96 13.30
N VAL A 135 -3.71 -12.08 12.74
CA VAL A 135 -4.07 -12.51 11.39
C VAL A 135 -4.60 -13.94 11.40
N SER A 136 -5.48 -14.27 10.46
CA SER A 136 -6.04 -15.62 10.34
C SER A 136 -5.04 -16.65 9.79
N ASP A 137 -4.09 -16.22 8.94
CA ASP A 137 -3.01 -17.06 8.41
C ASP A 137 -1.66 -16.35 8.58
N PRO A 138 -0.92 -16.63 9.66
CA PRO A 138 0.36 -15.98 9.94
C PRO A 138 1.54 -16.48 9.10
N ARG A 139 1.40 -17.59 8.34
CA ARG A 139 2.49 -18.23 7.60
C ARG A 139 3.13 -17.37 6.50
N GLN A 140 2.52 -16.24 6.16
CA GLN A 140 3.03 -15.33 5.13
C GLN A 140 3.79 -14.13 5.69
N PHE A 141 3.88 -14.01 7.01
CA PHE A 141 4.43 -12.87 7.74
C PHE A 141 5.54 -13.29 8.69
N GLY A 142 6.31 -12.34 9.15
CA GLY A 142 7.07 -12.52 10.38
C GLY A 142 6.10 -12.70 11.55
N VAL A 143 6.34 -13.68 12.40
CA VAL A 143 5.45 -14.03 13.53
C VAL A 143 6.17 -13.81 14.84
N ALA A 144 5.53 -13.10 15.78
CA ALA A 144 6.06 -12.83 17.10
C ALA A 144 5.44 -13.77 18.14
N GLU A 145 6.27 -14.23 19.08
CA GLU A 145 5.87 -14.94 20.29
C GLU A 145 6.02 -14.01 21.51
N LEU A 146 4.97 -13.89 22.30
CA LEU A 146 4.97 -13.10 23.52
C LEU A 146 4.94 -14.00 24.77
N ASP A 147 5.66 -13.61 25.83
CA ASP A 147 5.56 -14.25 27.14
C ASP A 147 4.26 -13.85 27.88
N ALA A 148 4.04 -14.43 29.06
CA ALA A 148 2.87 -14.13 29.90
C ALA A 148 2.79 -12.66 30.38
N ASN A 149 3.90 -11.92 30.29
CA ASN A 149 3.98 -10.50 30.64
C ASN A 149 3.84 -9.59 29.43
N GLY A 150 3.62 -10.17 28.22
CA GLY A 150 3.49 -9.44 26.96
C GLY A 150 4.81 -8.99 26.35
N ARG A 151 5.97 -9.55 26.77
CA ARG A 151 7.27 -9.24 26.18
C ARG A 151 7.54 -10.16 24.99
N VAL A 152 8.21 -9.64 23.97
CA VAL A 152 8.63 -10.43 22.82
C VAL A 152 9.74 -11.40 23.24
N VAL A 153 9.53 -12.69 23.01
CA VAL A 153 10.51 -13.75 23.35
C VAL A 153 10.99 -14.49 22.11
N GLY A 154 10.32 -14.34 20.97
CA GLY A 154 10.73 -14.98 19.75
C GLY A 154 10.09 -14.33 18.51
N LEU A 155 10.83 -14.40 17.41
CA LEU A 155 10.41 -13.94 16.08
C LEU A 155 10.86 -14.95 15.03
N GLU A 156 9.98 -15.28 14.09
CA GLU A 156 10.30 -16.20 13.01
C GLU A 156 9.68 -15.69 11.69
N GLU A 157 10.50 -15.61 10.63
CA GLU A 157 10.04 -15.19 9.31
C GLU A 157 9.33 -16.34 8.60
N LYS A 158 8.07 -16.12 8.24
CA LYS A 158 7.23 -17.05 7.47
C LYS A 158 7.30 -18.52 7.95
N PRO A 159 7.01 -18.75 9.25
CA PRO A 159 7.13 -20.07 9.84
C PRO A 159 6.17 -21.06 9.16
N ARG A 160 6.63 -22.30 9.00
CA ARG A 160 5.76 -23.41 8.52
C ARG A 160 4.70 -23.78 9.56
N GLU A 161 5.09 -23.71 10.83
CA GLU A 161 4.25 -23.99 12.00
C GLU A 161 4.28 -22.76 12.95
N PRO A 162 3.39 -21.78 12.73
CA PRO A 162 3.36 -20.55 13.52
C PRO A 162 3.07 -20.83 15.00
N LYS A 163 3.83 -20.25 15.90
CA LYS A 163 3.63 -20.37 17.34
C LYS A 163 2.57 -19.41 17.89
N SER A 164 2.18 -18.42 17.12
CA SER A 164 1.14 -17.45 17.47
C SER A 164 0.40 -16.95 16.22
N ASP A 165 -0.66 -16.18 16.42
CA ASP A 165 -1.40 -15.46 15.38
C ASP A 165 -0.95 -13.99 15.22
N LEU A 166 0.13 -13.58 15.91
CA LEU A 166 0.63 -12.21 15.92
C LEU A 166 1.64 -12.00 14.79
N ALA A 167 1.19 -11.37 13.71
CA ALA A 167 2.01 -11.00 12.57
C ALA A 167 2.67 -9.62 12.78
N LEU A 168 3.90 -9.47 12.30
CA LEU A 168 4.56 -8.17 12.22
C LEU A 168 3.90 -7.31 11.15
N VAL A 169 3.55 -6.11 11.54
CA VAL A 169 3.16 -5.02 10.63
C VAL A 169 4.42 -4.41 10.04
N GLY A 170 4.39 -3.99 8.79
CA GLY A 170 5.56 -3.44 8.09
C GLY A 170 6.01 -2.06 8.56
N VAL A 171 5.92 -1.79 9.86
CA VAL A 171 6.43 -0.56 10.50
C VAL A 171 7.17 -0.92 11.77
N TYR A 172 8.40 -0.43 11.86
CA TYR A 172 9.34 -0.69 12.94
C TYR A 172 10.00 0.61 13.35
N LEU A 173 10.32 0.78 14.64
CA LEU A 173 11.16 1.87 15.11
C LEU A 173 12.40 1.29 15.77
N PHE A 174 13.53 1.85 15.44
CA PHE A 174 14.83 1.36 15.89
C PHE A 174 15.70 2.48 16.44
N THR A 175 16.48 2.12 17.45
CA THR A 175 17.70 2.86 17.80
C THR A 175 18.87 2.38 16.94
N PRO A 176 20.03 3.06 16.96
CA PRO A 176 21.23 2.61 16.24
C PRO A 176 21.71 1.18 16.57
N ALA A 177 21.26 0.57 17.67
CA ALA A 177 21.59 -0.81 18.05
C ALA A 177 21.23 -1.84 16.94
N ILE A 178 20.27 -1.53 16.08
CA ILE A 178 19.92 -2.41 14.95
C ILE A 178 21.06 -2.56 13.94
N HIS A 179 21.98 -1.62 13.86
CA HIS A 179 23.10 -1.69 12.93
C HIS A 179 24.08 -2.79 13.27
N ASP A 180 24.30 -3.06 14.55
CA ASP A 180 25.14 -4.16 15.00
C ASP A 180 24.49 -5.51 14.65
N ALA A 181 23.17 -5.61 14.88
CA ALA A 181 22.41 -6.79 14.49
C ALA A 181 22.51 -7.09 13.00
N VAL A 182 22.21 -6.12 12.12
CA VAL A 182 22.20 -6.36 10.66
C VAL A 182 23.59 -6.65 10.10
N ALA A 183 24.65 -6.18 10.75
CA ALA A 183 26.05 -6.45 10.32
C ALA A 183 26.44 -7.91 10.54
N GLU A 184 25.84 -8.61 11.50
CA GLU A 184 26.15 -10.01 11.86
C GLU A 184 25.23 -11.03 11.17
N LEU A 185 24.17 -10.59 10.50
CA LEU A 185 23.22 -11.49 9.85
C LEU A 185 23.84 -12.31 8.72
N LYS A 186 23.32 -13.50 8.56
CA LYS A 186 23.55 -14.35 7.38
C LYS A 186 22.25 -14.49 6.62
N PRO A 187 22.32 -14.64 5.26
CA PRO A 187 21.11 -14.87 4.48
C PRO A 187 20.32 -16.07 4.99
N SER A 188 19.00 -15.90 5.08
CA SER A 188 18.04 -16.95 5.44
C SER A 188 18.00 -18.06 4.36
N TRP A 189 17.19 -19.07 4.58
CA TRP A 189 16.90 -20.11 3.57
C TRP A 189 16.29 -19.53 2.27
N ARG A 190 15.78 -18.28 2.31
CA ARG A 190 15.29 -17.54 1.16
C ARG A 190 16.38 -16.78 0.39
N GLY A 191 17.60 -16.72 0.92
CA GLY A 191 18.70 -15.92 0.41
C GLY A 191 18.58 -14.43 0.75
N GLU A 192 17.73 -14.06 1.71
CA GLU A 192 17.47 -12.69 2.15
C GLU A 192 18.02 -12.45 3.57
N LEU A 193 18.41 -11.22 3.88
CA LEU A 193 18.67 -10.75 5.24
C LEU A 193 17.35 -10.29 5.83
N GLU A 194 16.81 -11.09 6.75
CA GLU A 194 15.47 -10.86 7.30
C GLU A 194 15.51 -9.85 8.45
N ILE A 195 14.54 -8.95 8.48
CA ILE A 195 14.43 -8.00 9.60
C ILE A 195 14.01 -8.70 10.91
N THR A 196 13.26 -9.79 10.79
CA THR A 196 12.88 -10.66 11.93
C THR A 196 14.10 -11.26 12.62
N ASP A 197 15.11 -11.68 11.85
CA ASP A 197 16.36 -12.23 12.40
C ASP A 197 17.18 -11.13 13.08
N ALA A 198 17.19 -9.89 12.54
CA ALA A 198 17.84 -8.77 13.20
C ALA A 198 17.20 -8.41 14.54
N ILE A 199 15.86 -8.43 14.60
CA ILE A 199 15.14 -8.17 15.85
C ILE A 199 15.33 -9.34 16.84
N GLN A 200 15.36 -10.59 16.36
CA GLN A 200 15.68 -11.74 17.20
C GLN A 200 17.09 -11.63 17.80
N TRP A 201 18.07 -11.19 16.99
CA TRP A 201 19.42 -10.94 17.49
C TRP A 201 19.44 -9.89 18.63
N LEU A 202 18.65 -8.82 18.51
CA LEU A 202 18.50 -7.83 19.59
C LEU A 202 17.97 -8.47 20.88
N ILE A 203 16.93 -9.32 20.78
CA ILE A 203 16.35 -10.03 21.93
C ILE A 203 17.40 -10.93 22.60
N ASP A 204 18.09 -11.74 21.81
CA ASP A 204 19.09 -12.71 22.28
C ASP A 204 20.30 -12.01 22.91
N SER A 205 20.62 -10.80 22.45
CA SER A 205 21.68 -9.94 23.01
C SER A 205 21.24 -9.12 24.23
N GLY A 206 20.01 -9.31 24.72
CA GLY A 206 19.48 -8.66 25.92
C GLY A 206 19.02 -7.21 25.72
N HIS A 207 18.80 -6.80 24.47
CA HIS A 207 18.22 -5.50 24.14
C HIS A 207 16.71 -5.48 24.41
N ASP A 208 16.19 -4.28 24.72
CA ASP A 208 14.75 -4.08 24.94
C ASP A 208 14.01 -3.99 23.59
N VAL A 209 13.06 -4.92 23.38
CA VAL A 209 12.20 -4.96 22.21
C VAL A 209 10.74 -4.88 22.66
N GLU A 210 10.07 -3.75 22.36
CA GLU A 210 8.70 -3.50 22.79
C GLU A 210 7.68 -3.83 21.69
N PRO A 211 6.67 -4.67 21.98
CA PRO A 211 5.57 -4.89 21.07
C PRO A 211 4.50 -3.81 21.24
N SER A 212 3.90 -3.40 20.13
CA SER A 212 2.68 -2.60 20.07
C SER A 212 1.62 -3.37 19.29
N VAL A 213 0.73 -4.06 20.01
CA VAL A 213 -0.40 -4.76 19.36
C VAL A 213 -1.44 -3.72 18.95
N ILE A 214 -1.69 -3.59 17.66
CA ILE A 214 -2.68 -2.65 17.13
C ILE A 214 -4.07 -3.28 17.12
N SER A 215 -5.06 -2.50 17.52
CA SER A 215 -6.48 -2.82 17.38
C SER A 215 -7.09 -2.23 16.11
N GLY A 216 -6.33 -1.38 15.41
CA GLY A 216 -6.72 -0.75 14.16
C GLY A 216 -6.52 -1.66 12.95
N TYR A 217 -7.05 -1.20 11.81
CA TYR A 217 -6.89 -1.92 10.57
C TYR A 217 -5.52 -1.66 9.94
N TRP A 218 -4.88 -2.74 9.55
CA TRP A 218 -3.64 -2.76 8.78
C TRP A 218 -3.75 -3.72 7.59
N LYS A 219 -3.18 -3.34 6.48
CA LYS A 219 -2.98 -4.22 5.32
C LYS A 219 -1.70 -3.89 4.57
N ASP A 220 -1.03 -4.94 4.09
CA ASP A 220 -0.12 -4.84 2.96
C ASP A 220 -0.97 -4.86 1.68
N THR A 221 -0.74 -3.93 0.77
CA THR A 221 -1.44 -3.90 -0.52
C THR A 221 -0.80 -4.87 -1.51
N GLY A 222 -0.64 -6.12 -1.06
CA GLY A 222 0.12 -7.15 -1.76
C GLY A 222 -0.59 -7.82 -2.92
N ASN A 223 -1.92 -7.77 -2.97
CA ASN A 223 -2.74 -8.38 -4.00
C ASN A 223 -4.00 -7.54 -4.27
N VAL A 224 -4.78 -7.91 -5.29
CA VAL A 224 -5.97 -7.14 -5.71
C VAL A 224 -7.03 -7.08 -4.62
N ALA A 225 -7.28 -8.16 -3.89
CA ALA A 225 -8.29 -8.19 -2.84
C ALA A 225 -7.93 -7.23 -1.68
N ASP A 226 -6.66 -7.20 -1.28
CA ASP A 226 -6.17 -6.27 -0.26
C ASP A 226 -6.23 -4.80 -0.75
N MET A 227 -5.93 -4.55 -2.04
CA MET A 227 -6.08 -3.22 -2.64
C MET A 227 -7.52 -2.73 -2.61
N LEU A 228 -8.49 -3.57 -2.98
CA LEU A 228 -9.91 -3.24 -2.96
C LEU A 228 -10.41 -2.98 -1.54
N GLU A 229 -9.93 -3.76 -0.57
CA GLU A 229 -10.31 -3.58 0.82
C GLU A 229 -9.74 -2.28 1.41
N VAL A 230 -8.47 -1.94 1.11
CA VAL A 230 -7.90 -0.63 1.51
C VAL A 230 -8.64 0.51 0.81
N ASN A 231 -9.00 0.36 -0.47
CA ASN A 231 -9.80 1.34 -1.20
C ASN A 231 -11.15 1.59 -0.50
N ARG A 232 -11.84 0.52 -0.09
CA ARG A 232 -13.08 0.62 0.67
C ARG A 232 -12.92 1.45 1.94
N LEU A 233 -11.90 1.14 2.74
CA LEU A 233 -11.65 1.82 4.02
C LEU A 233 -11.34 3.31 3.85
N VAL A 234 -10.50 3.65 2.87
CA VAL A 234 -10.17 5.05 2.59
C VAL A 234 -11.41 5.80 2.12
N LEU A 235 -12.19 5.22 1.24
CA LEU A 235 -13.42 5.85 0.74
C LEU A 235 -14.47 6.05 1.83
N GLU A 236 -14.59 5.13 2.81
CA GLU A 236 -15.49 5.28 3.97
C GLU A 236 -15.18 6.50 4.83
N SER A 237 -13.91 6.93 4.86
CA SER A 237 -13.48 8.11 5.62
C SER A 237 -13.42 9.38 4.78
N SER A 238 -13.66 9.30 3.45
CA SER A 238 -13.57 10.45 2.55
C SER A 238 -14.69 11.47 2.81
N GLU A 239 -14.35 12.76 2.83
CA GLU A 239 -15.35 13.83 2.91
C GLU A 239 -15.98 14.05 1.52
N PRO A 240 -17.32 14.12 1.42
CA PRO A 240 -18.01 14.34 0.14
C PRO A 240 -17.68 15.73 -0.41
N ARG A 241 -17.39 15.80 -1.72
CA ARG A 241 -17.05 17.05 -2.41
C ARG A 241 -17.38 16.96 -3.89
N ILE A 242 -18.03 17.98 -4.42
CA ILE A 242 -18.38 18.10 -5.83
C ILE A 242 -17.71 19.33 -6.39
N ASP A 243 -16.54 19.18 -7.01
CA ASP A 243 -15.78 20.25 -7.67
C ASP A 243 -15.92 20.19 -9.21
N GLY A 244 -16.44 19.07 -9.75
CA GLY A 244 -16.71 18.89 -11.16
C GLY A 244 -18.16 19.19 -11.55
N ASP A 245 -18.49 18.96 -12.81
CA ASP A 245 -19.82 19.22 -13.39
C ASP A 245 -20.73 17.99 -13.20
N VAL A 246 -21.90 18.17 -12.59
CA VAL A 246 -22.90 17.11 -12.39
C VAL A 246 -24.25 17.58 -12.95
N GLU A 247 -24.80 16.85 -13.93
CA GLU A 247 -26.04 17.21 -14.64
C GLU A 247 -26.96 15.98 -14.76
N ASP A 248 -28.22 16.14 -14.42
CA ASP A 248 -29.26 15.10 -14.53
C ASP A 248 -28.88 13.78 -13.81
N CYS A 249 -28.31 13.88 -12.61
CA CYS A 249 -27.77 12.74 -11.87
C CYS A 249 -28.45 12.53 -10.52
N GLU A 250 -28.44 11.29 -10.08
CA GLU A 250 -28.75 10.92 -8.69
C GLU A 250 -27.44 10.64 -7.94
N ILE A 251 -27.08 11.53 -7.00
CA ILE A 251 -25.89 11.39 -6.16
C ILE A 251 -26.28 11.03 -4.74
N ILE A 252 -25.83 9.89 -4.24
CA ILE A 252 -26.21 9.37 -2.92
C ILE A 252 -24.96 9.08 -2.08
N GLY A 253 -24.94 9.52 -0.83
CA GLY A 253 -23.88 9.22 0.13
C GLY A 253 -22.59 10.02 -0.11
N ARG A 254 -21.45 9.43 0.27
CA ARG A 254 -20.13 10.08 0.19
C ARG A 254 -19.57 9.98 -1.22
N VAL A 255 -19.68 11.05 -1.99
CA VAL A 255 -19.16 11.12 -3.36
C VAL A 255 -18.20 12.28 -3.48
N VAL A 256 -17.02 11.99 -4.02
CA VAL A 256 -16.04 13.00 -4.42
C VAL A 256 -16.02 13.05 -5.94
N VAL A 257 -16.28 14.22 -6.52
CA VAL A 257 -16.12 14.50 -7.95
C VAL A 257 -15.06 15.58 -8.07
N GLU A 258 -13.91 15.23 -8.60
CA GLU A 258 -12.78 16.16 -8.71
C GLU A 258 -13.00 17.19 -9.82
N ALA A 259 -12.27 18.31 -9.74
CA ALA A 259 -12.36 19.39 -10.69
C ALA A 259 -12.07 18.92 -12.14
N GLY A 260 -12.87 19.39 -13.09
CA GLY A 260 -12.78 19.01 -14.51
C GLY A 260 -13.46 17.67 -14.84
N ALA A 261 -13.91 16.89 -13.86
CA ALA A 261 -14.75 15.72 -14.13
C ALA A 261 -16.17 16.14 -14.52
N SER A 262 -16.83 15.34 -15.37
CA SER A 262 -18.21 15.56 -15.84
C SER A 262 -19.05 14.30 -15.68
N VAL A 263 -20.13 14.39 -14.91
CA VAL A 263 -21.06 13.26 -14.67
C VAL A 263 -22.45 13.66 -15.15
N ARG A 264 -23.00 12.89 -16.10
CA ARG A 264 -24.27 13.22 -16.73
C ARG A 264 -25.20 12.02 -16.83
N ARG A 265 -26.51 12.24 -16.59
CA ARG A 265 -27.57 11.22 -16.69
C ARG A 265 -27.21 9.89 -16.02
N SER A 266 -26.58 9.99 -14.88
CA SER A 266 -25.96 8.84 -14.18
C SER A 266 -26.45 8.75 -12.74
N ARG A 267 -26.31 7.55 -12.17
CA ARG A 267 -26.55 7.30 -10.75
C ARG A 267 -25.23 6.96 -10.08
N VAL A 268 -24.84 7.73 -9.08
CA VAL A 268 -23.62 7.49 -8.29
C VAL A 268 -23.99 7.27 -6.83
N VAL A 269 -23.65 6.10 -6.31
CA VAL A 269 -23.91 5.70 -4.93
C VAL A 269 -22.57 5.52 -4.22
N GLY A 270 -22.27 6.45 -3.31
CA GLY A 270 -21.02 6.44 -2.54
C GLY A 270 -20.94 5.35 -1.46
N PRO A 271 -19.75 5.15 -0.91
CA PRO A 271 -18.54 5.97 -1.07
C PRO A 271 -17.87 5.79 -2.45
N VAL A 272 -17.61 6.88 -3.15
CA VAL A 272 -17.04 6.89 -4.52
C VAL A 272 -16.12 8.10 -4.67
N VAL A 273 -15.01 7.93 -5.41
CA VAL A 273 -14.21 9.04 -5.93
C VAL A 273 -14.14 8.97 -7.45
N ILE A 274 -14.36 10.11 -8.11
CA ILE A 274 -14.27 10.30 -9.56
C ILE A 274 -13.16 11.33 -9.81
N GLY A 275 -12.11 10.89 -10.47
CA GLY A 275 -10.91 11.67 -10.73
C GLY A 275 -11.09 12.78 -11.77
N ALA A 276 -10.18 13.73 -11.73
CA ALA A 276 -10.17 14.91 -12.60
C ALA A 276 -10.22 14.54 -14.08
N GLY A 277 -10.93 15.32 -14.91
CA GLY A 277 -11.05 15.11 -16.35
C GLY A 277 -11.90 13.89 -16.76
N THR A 278 -12.38 13.09 -15.81
CA THR A 278 -13.17 11.88 -16.10
C THR A 278 -14.58 12.23 -16.56
N VAL A 279 -15.05 11.55 -17.60
CA VAL A 279 -16.39 11.71 -18.15
C VAL A 279 -17.24 10.47 -17.91
N ILE A 280 -18.35 10.63 -17.17
CA ILE A 280 -19.31 9.57 -16.89
C ILE A 280 -20.66 9.93 -17.51
N THR A 281 -21.24 9.03 -18.32
CA THR A 281 -22.51 9.30 -19.00
C THR A 281 -23.41 8.07 -18.99
N GLY A 282 -24.68 8.24 -18.56
CA GLY A 282 -25.71 7.19 -18.62
C GLY A 282 -25.33 5.91 -17.87
N SER A 283 -24.62 6.04 -16.76
CA SER A 283 -23.95 4.93 -16.08
C SER A 283 -24.37 4.82 -14.61
N TYR A 284 -24.15 3.66 -14.02
CA TYR A 284 -24.22 3.43 -12.58
C TYR A 284 -22.80 3.25 -12.02
N VAL A 285 -22.47 4.06 -11.01
CA VAL A 285 -21.23 3.91 -10.23
C VAL A 285 -21.62 3.61 -8.79
N GLY A 286 -21.37 2.39 -8.36
CA GLY A 286 -21.75 1.88 -7.04
C GLY A 286 -20.68 2.07 -5.97
N PRO A 287 -21.00 1.66 -4.73
CA PRO A 287 -20.16 1.91 -3.56
C PRO A 287 -18.74 1.34 -3.70
N PHE A 288 -17.81 1.99 -2.99
CA PHE A 288 -16.41 1.57 -2.86
C PHE A 288 -15.66 1.54 -4.19
N THR A 289 -16.05 2.42 -5.11
CA THR A 289 -15.42 2.55 -6.42
C THR A 289 -14.56 3.80 -6.50
N SER A 290 -13.34 3.65 -6.97
CA SER A 290 -12.47 4.76 -7.34
C SER A 290 -12.22 4.73 -8.85
N ILE A 291 -12.49 5.86 -9.51
CA ILE A 291 -12.25 6.06 -10.94
C ILE A 291 -11.17 7.14 -11.05
N GLY A 292 -10.05 6.78 -11.68
CA GLY A 292 -8.89 7.66 -11.87
C GLY A 292 -9.18 8.84 -12.79
N ALA A 293 -8.15 9.64 -13.02
CA ALA A 293 -8.27 10.82 -13.89
C ALA A 293 -8.41 10.43 -15.39
N ASP A 294 -9.04 11.30 -16.16
CA ASP A 294 -9.17 11.20 -17.62
C ASP A 294 -9.82 9.91 -18.13
N CYS A 295 -10.65 9.26 -17.30
CA CYS A 295 -11.39 8.06 -17.69
C CYS A 295 -12.67 8.40 -18.45
N VAL A 296 -13.18 7.43 -19.22
CA VAL A 296 -14.49 7.51 -19.88
C VAL A 296 -15.33 6.31 -19.46
N VAL A 297 -16.48 6.57 -18.83
CA VAL A 297 -17.46 5.52 -18.47
C VAL A 297 -18.81 5.86 -19.07
N SER A 298 -19.30 5.04 -19.99
CA SER A 298 -20.57 5.29 -20.67
C SER A 298 -21.44 4.06 -20.77
N GLY A 299 -22.75 4.20 -20.45
CA GLY A 299 -23.74 3.14 -20.53
C GLY A 299 -23.33 1.86 -19.77
N SER A 300 -22.64 2.00 -18.65
CA SER A 300 -21.99 0.89 -17.93
C SER A 300 -22.34 0.91 -16.44
N GLU A 301 -22.20 -0.23 -15.79
CA GLU A 301 -22.37 -0.37 -14.33
C GLU A 301 -21.07 -0.86 -13.71
N ILE A 302 -20.60 -0.17 -12.67
CA ILE A 302 -19.38 -0.54 -11.93
C ILE A 302 -19.54 -0.29 -10.45
N GLU A 303 -19.08 -1.24 -9.62
CA GLU A 303 -19.02 -1.09 -8.17
C GLU A 303 -17.84 -1.86 -7.56
N TYR A 304 -17.46 -1.52 -6.34
CA TYR A 304 -16.37 -2.16 -5.56
C TYR A 304 -15.11 -2.38 -6.41
N SER A 305 -14.67 -1.35 -7.12
CA SER A 305 -13.60 -1.48 -8.12
C SER A 305 -12.66 -0.28 -8.09
N ILE A 306 -11.44 -0.51 -8.55
CA ILE A 306 -10.42 0.52 -8.79
C ILE A 306 -10.18 0.59 -10.30
N VAL A 307 -10.39 1.76 -10.89
CA VAL A 307 -10.11 2.05 -12.30
C VAL A 307 -8.98 3.07 -12.36
N LEU A 308 -7.87 2.69 -12.96
CA LEU A 308 -6.71 3.58 -13.10
C LEU A 308 -6.95 4.58 -14.26
N SER A 309 -6.15 5.64 -14.27
CA SER A 309 -6.34 6.77 -15.19
C SER A 309 -6.36 6.39 -16.66
N ARG A 310 -7.11 7.14 -17.48
CA ARG A 310 -7.26 7.02 -18.94
C ARG A 310 -7.89 5.71 -19.41
N ALA A 311 -8.54 4.97 -18.51
CA ALA A 311 -9.33 3.81 -18.91
C ALA A 311 -10.66 4.20 -19.55
N SER A 312 -11.14 3.39 -20.47
CA SER A 312 -12.42 3.54 -21.15
C SER A 312 -13.30 2.32 -20.96
N ILE A 313 -14.50 2.51 -20.40
CA ILE A 313 -15.49 1.44 -20.13
C ILE A 313 -16.80 1.83 -20.80
N GLN A 314 -17.22 1.11 -21.82
CA GLN A 314 -18.37 1.49 -22.64
C GLN A 314 -19.33 0.32 -22.87
N GLY A 315 -20.61 0.51 -22.53
CA GLY A 315 -21.67 -0.45 -22.78
C GLY A 315 -21.57 -1.77 -22.00
N VAL A 316 -20.84 -1.78 -20.88
CA VAL A 316 -20.60 -2.99 -20.08
C VAL A 316 -21.65 -3.07 -18.98
N ARG A 317 -22.41 -4.17 -18.98
CA ARG A 317 -23.58 -4.31 -18.09
C ARG A 317 -23.23 -4.23 -16.62
N ARG A 318 -22.16 -4.92 -16.16
CA ARG A 318 -21.73 -4.89 -14.75
C ARG A 318 -20.26 -5.30 -14.59
N ILE A 319 -19.53 -4.49 -13.83
CA ILE A 319 -18.17 -4.76 -13.38
C ILE A 319 -18.19 -4.68 -11.85
N GLU A 320 -17.59 -5.66 -11.20
CA GLU A 320 -17.52 -5.75 -9.74
C GLU A 320 -16.18 -6.32 -9.30
N ALA A 321 -15.70 -5.94 -8.13
CA ALA A 321 -14.50 -6.46 -7.48
C ALA A 321 -13.26 -6.49 -8.40
N SER A 322 -13.05 -5.41 -9.18
CA SER A 322 -12.07 -5.36 -10.25
C SER A 322 -11.02 -4.27 -10.06
N LEU A 323 -9.80 -4.56 -10.51
CA LEU A 323 -8.72 -3.59 -10.66
C LEU A 323 -8.42 -3.45 -12.16
N ILE A 324 -8.70 -2.29 -12.72
CA ILE A 324 -8.56 -1.98 -14.16
C ILE A 324 -7.37 -1.03 -14.33
N GLY A 325 -6.42 -1.42 -15.16
CA GLY A 325 -5.16 -0.69 -15.39
C GLY A 325 -5.32 0.62 -16.14
N HIS A 326 -4.21 1.35 -16.30
CA HIS A 326 -4.15 2.54 -17.12
C HIS A 326 -4.38 2.21 -18.60
N ASP A 327 -5.02 3.13 -19.32
CA ASP A 327 -5.21 3.05 -20.78
C ASP A 327 -5.95 1.77 -21.24
N VAL A 328 -6.70 1.12 -20.35
CA VAL A 328 -7.48 -0.10 -20.66
C VAL A 328 -8.79 0.27 -21.33
N GLU A 329 -9.15 -0.46 -22.39
CA GLU A 329 -10.46 -0.37 -23.03
C GLU A 329 -11.30 -1.61 -22.72
N VAL A 330 -12.51 -1.40 -22.18
CA VAL A 330 -13.49 -2.45 -21.89
C VAL A 330 -14.76 -2.16 -22.70
N THR A 331 -15.06 -3.03 -23.65
CA THR A 331 -16.22 -2.87 -24.55
C THR A 331 -16.94 -4.20 -24.70
N PRO A 332 -18.25 -4.21 -25.01
CA PRO A 332 -18.97 -5.44 -25.30
C PRO A 332 -18.44 -6.11 -26.57
N ALA A 333 -18.46 -7.45 -26.58
CA ALA A 333 -18.16 -8.20 -27.79
C ALA A 333 -19.22 -7.92 -28.89
N PRO A 334 -18.85 -8.05 -30.18
CA PRO A 334 -19.83 -8.01 -31.26
C PRO A 334 -20.98 -8.99 -31.04
N GLU A 335 -22.20 -8.62 -31.42
CA GLU A 335 -23.42 -9.42 -31.21
C GLU A 335 -23.35 -10.82 -31.84
N THR A 336 -22.64 -10.98 -32.96
CA THR A 336 -22.49 -12.26 -33.66
C THR A 336 -21.14 -12.42 -34.37
N PRO A 337 -20.45 -13.56 -34.22
CA PRO A 337 -20.69 -14.59 -33.20
C PRO A 337 -20.43 -14.08 -31.79
N ARG A 338 -21.17 -14.53 -30.80
CA ARG A 338 -20.92 -14.25 -29.40
C ARG A 338 -19.63 -14.96 -28.98
N ALA A 339 -18.52 -14.25 -29.07
CA ALA A 339 -17.22 -14.76 -28.72
C ALA A 339 -16.47 -13.79 -27.80
N HIS A 340 -15.80 -14.31 -26.80
CA HIS A 340 -14.87 -13.54 -26.00
C HIS A 340 -13.55 -13.41 -26.77
N ARG A 341 -13.12 -12.19 -27.06
CA ARG A 341 -11.78 -11.92 -27.59
C ARG A 341 -10.91 -11.43 -26.45
N LEU A 342 -9.91 -12.22 -26.10
CA LEU A 342 -9.08 -11.96 -24.94
C LEU A 342 -7.64 -11.70 -25.39
N VAL A 343 -7.09 -10.55 -24.94
CA VAL A 343 -5.66 -10.25 -24.99
C VAL A 343 -5.23 -10.13 -23.55
N LEU A 344 -4.53 -11.13 -23.05
CA LEU A 344 -4.19 -11.27 -21.64
C LEU A 344 -2.67 -11.30 -21.48
N GLY A 345 -2.18 -10.61 -20.48
CA GLY A 345 -0.78 -10.70 -20.07
C GLY A 345 -0.52 -11.93 -19.20
N ASP A 346 0.74 -12.15 -18.87
CA ASP A 346 1.15 -13.21 -17.95
C ASP A 346 0.46 -13.06 -16.59
N HIS A 347 0.08 -14.18 -15.98
CA HIS A 347 -0.58 -14.24 -14.68
C HIS A 347 -2.00 -13.65 -14.62
N SER A 348 -2.63 -13.31 -15.75
CA SER A 348 -4.01 -12.85 -15.79
C SER A 348 -4.99 -13.93 -15.33
N ARG A 349 -6.04 -13.50 -14.64
CA ARG A 349 -7.20 -14.37 -14.29
C ARG A 349 -8.45 -13.76 -14.91
N VAL A 350 -9.24 -14.58 -15.59
CA VAL A 350 -10.49 -14.18 -16.23
C VAL A 350 -11.61 -15.06 -15.73
N GLN A 351 -12.69 -14.45 -15.29
CA GLN A 351 -13.95 -15.12 -14.98
C GLN A 351 -14.98 -14.68 -16.02
N ILE A 352 -15.56 -15.63 -16.73
CA ILE A 352 -16.55 -15.37 -17.78
C ILE A 352 -17.89 -15.90 -17.28
N SER A 353 -18.86 -15.02 -17.12
CA SER A 353 -20.25 -15.38 -16.88
C SER A 353 -20.93 -15.73 -18.20
N SER A 354 -21.60 -16.84 -18.26
CA SER A 354 -22.40 -17.31 -19.41
C SER A 354 -23.68 -16.47 -19.61
#